data_ce5ad1d02a566ce05d7a13150fdeaaaf
#
_entry.id   ce5ad1d02a566ce05d7a13150fdeaaaf
#
_cell.length_a   1.000
_cell.length_b   1.000
_cell.length_c   1.000
_cell.angle_alpha   90.00
_cell.angle_beta   90.00
_cell.angle_gamma   90.00
#
_symmetry.space_group_name_H-M   'P 1'
#
loop_
_entity.id
_entity.type
_entity.pdbx_description
1 polymer ?
#
loop_
_entity_poly.entity_id
_entity_poly.type
_entity_poly.pdbx_seq_one_letter_code
_entity_poly.pdbx_strand_id
1 'polypeptide(L)'
;MKKRGQFITSCLALMVLMTVALVGCAKATEAPATTTAATEATATTEPAAKKPTVAFVYIGPPGDGGYTYQHDQGRLYMEKELGIKADFVENVPESADAERIITELAQSHDIVFTTSFGYMDFTLNVAGKFPNVKFLHASGYKTAENMGTYFGKNYQASYLSGIVAGKMTKNNQLGYVGAFPISEVIYNLNAFTLGAQSVNPDVKVNVVWTNTWYDPTTERQAAISLLDKGADVLLAYQDSPATLQAAAERGAFAGGNDSDMSKYAPDNYLTNPVWNWGPYYVKAVQAVMDGTWKSEQYSGGMADGMVELAPFGNKIPDDVKKLVEDAKAKIISGELEVFTGPISDNQGNVKVQEGQKLTLEEVLGMNWLVKGVEGTIPQ
;
A
#
# COMPACT_ATOMS: atom_id res chain seq x y z
N MET A 1 60.98 6.78 -11.11
CA MET A 1 61.72 6.34 -9.91
C MET A 1 60.72 5.55 -9.08
N LYS A 2 60.71 4.20 -9.13
CA LYS A 2 61.30 3.23 -8.15
C LYS A 2 60.73 3.49 -6.75
N LYS A 3 60.05 2.57 -6.03
CA LYS A 3 60.19 1.10 -5.77
C LYS A 3 58.88 0.62 -5.16
N ARG A 4 58.20 -0.46 -5.40
CA ARG A 4 58.46 -1.94 -5.19
C ARG A 4 58.68 -2.37 -3.73
N GLY A 5 57.90 -3.35 -3.31
CA GLY A 5 58.07 -4.31 -2.21
C GLY A 5 56.69 -4.85 -1.80
N GLN A 6 56.18 -5.91 -2.12
CA GLN A 6 56.45 -7.38 -2.23
C GLN A 6 56.73 -8.09 -0.89
N PHE A 7 55.97 -9.19 -0.74
CA PHE A 7 56.20 -10.46 0.00
C PHE A 7 55.62 -10.52 1.41
N ILE A 8 55.06 -11.60 1.95
CA ILE A 8 55.25 -13.07 1.79
C ILE A 8 54.04 -13.83 2.35
N THR A 9 53.51 -14.76 1.65
CA THR A 9 53.11 -16.12 1.72
C THR A 9 53.64 -16.99 2.89
N SER A 10 52.82 -17.88 3.46
CA SER A 10 53.11 -19.23 3.99
C SER A 10 51.81 -19.85 4.50
N CYS A 11 51.26 -20.87 4.04
CA CYS A 11 51.54 -22.29 3.70
C CYS A 11 51.77 -23.22 4.91
N LEU A 12 51.06 -24.35 4.83
CA LEU A 12 51.36 -25.70 5.37
C LEU A 12 50.90 -25.94 6.84
N ALA A 13 50.46 -27.11 7.27
CA ALA A 13 50.26 -28.46 6.65
C ALA A 13 49.38 -29.32 7.57
N LEU A 14 48.59 -30.12 7.00
CA LEU A 14 48.38 -31.56 7.14
C LEU A 14 49.04 -32.29 8.33
N MET A 15 48.23 -33.01 9.14
CA MET A 15 48.67 -34.27 9.74
C MET A 15 47.53 -35.27 9.88
N VAL A 16 47.65 -36.32 9.09
CA VAL A 16 46.97 -37.61 9.14
C VAL A 16 47.61 -38.44 10.22
N LEU A 17 46.83 -39.12 11.08
CA LEU A 17 47.33 -40.29 11.80
C LEU A 17 46.31 -41.42 11.72
N MET A 18 46.69 -42.41 10.94
CA MET A 18 46.18 -43.76 10.97
C MET A 18 46.73 -44.50 12.18
N THR A 19 45.90 -45.30 12.87
CA THR A 19 46.36 -46.47 13.64
C THR A 19 45.47 -47.67 13.32
N VAL A 20 46.16 -48.74 12.99
CA VAL A 20 45.66 -50.04 12.50
C VAL A 20 45.56 -51.01 13.67
N ALA A 21 44.47 -51.75 13.65
CA ALA A 21 44.23 -53.15 14.03
C ALA A 21 44.91 -53.80 15.25
N LEU A 22 44.11 -54.56 15.93
CA LEU A 22 44.48 -55.97 16.23
C LEU A 22 43.22 -56.80 16.49
N VAL A 23 43.26 -57.96 15.85
CA VAL A 23 42.27 -59.02 15.79
C VAL A 23 42.33 -59.84 17.09
N GLY A 24 41.17 -60.21 17.62
CA GLY A 24 41.03 -61.18 18.65
C GLY A 24 39.77 -62.05 18.46
N CYS A 25 39.97 -63.25 17.92
CA CYS A 25 38.93 -64.29 17.85
C CYS A 25 38.59 -64.82 19.23
N ALA A 26 37.33 -64.92 19.60
CA ALA A 26 36.83 -65.87 20.57
C ALA A 26 35.45 -66.40 20.16
N LYS A 27 35.29 -67.71 20.28
CA LYS A 27 34.26 -68.59 19.78
C LYS A 27 32.87 -68.35 20.37
N ALA A 28 31.91 -68.72 19.57
CA ALA A 28 30.48 -68.84 19.70
C ALA A 28 29.92 -69.49 20.99
N THR A 29 28.74 -68.96 21.39
CA THR A 29 27.67 -69.78 21.98
C THR A 29 26.36 -69.27 21.47
N GLU A 30 25.61 -70.11 20.76
CA GLU A 30 24.26 -69.84 20.25
C GLU A 30 23.24 -69.71 21.38
N ALA A 31 22.39 -68.74 21.33
CA ALA A 31 21.11 -68.66 22.01
C ALA A 31 20.04 -68.06 21.07
N PRO A 32 18.77 -68.40 21.19
CA PRO A 32 17.82 -68.52 20.10
C PRO A 32 17.31 -67.11 19.63
N ALA A 33 17.08 -67.03 18.33
CA ALA A 33 16.53 -65.88 17.62
C ALA A 33 15.11 -65.53 18.11
N THR A 34 14.97 -64.37 18.73
CA THR A 34 13.67 -63.73 18.90
C THR A 34 13.45 -62.83 17.70
N THR A 35 12.54 -63.21 16.81
CA THR A 35 12.12 -62.45 15.65
C THR A 35 11.34 -61.25 16.15
N THR A 36 12.01 -60.09 16.26
CA THR A 36 11.32 -58.82 16.43
C THR A 36 10.85 -58.35 15.05
N ALA A 37 9.54 -58.44 14.81
CA ALA A 37 8.93 -57.81 13.64
C ALA A 37 9.17 -56.32 13.70
N ALA A 38 9.95 -55.80 12.75
CA ALA A 38 10.08 -54.39 12.53
C ALA A 38 8.72 -53.89 11.99
N THR A 39 7.99 -53.19 12.83
CA THR A 39 6.81 -52.43 12.41
C THR A 39 7.34 -51.28 11.54
N GLU A 40 7.22 -51.41 10.24
CA GLU A 40 7.36 -50.28 9.33
C GLU A 40 6.32 -49.22 9.74
N ALA A 41 6.80 -48.13 10.32
CA ALA A 41 6.00 -46.95 10.53
C ALA A 41 5.67 -46.39 9.12
N THR A 42 4.47 -46.68 8.63
CA THR A 42 3.90 -46.03 7.48
C THR A 42 3.82 -44.57 7.82
N ALA A 43 4.74 -43.78 7.28
CA ALA A 43 4.62 -42.31 7.28
C ALA A 43 3.35 -41.97 6.53
N THR A 44 2.30 -41.66 7.26
CA THR A 44 1.08 -41.07 6.70
C THR A 44 1.49 -39.71 6.20
N THR A 45 1.78 -39.58 4.92
CA THR A 45 1.85 -38.31 4.23
C THR A 45 0.46 -37.69 4.34
N GLU A 46 0.34 -36.71 5.24
CA GLU A 46 -0.84 -35.84 5.32
C GLU A 46 -1.07 -35.28 3.91
N PRO A 47 -2.29 -35.36 3.34
CA PRO A 47 -2.53 -34.81 2.01
C PRO A 47 -2.15 -33.33 2.05
N ALA A 48 -1.30 -32.89 1.14
CA ALA A 48 -0.95 -31.48 1.02
C ALA A 48 -2.27 -30.68 0.94
N ALA A 49 -2.48 -29.78 1.90
CA ALA A 49 -3.70 -28.98 1.97
C ALA A 49 -3.95 -28.31 0.61
N LYS A 50 -5.16 -28.50 0.08
CA LYS A 50 -5.54 -27.94 -1.21
C LYS A 50 -5.35 -26.42 -1.13
N LYS A 51 -4.52 -25.84 -2.01
CA LYS A 51 -4.34 -24.40 -2.10
C LYS A 51 -5.67 -23.73 -2.46
N PRO A 52 -6.04 -22.62 -1.81
CA PRO A 52 -7.29 -21.93 -2.12
C PRO A 52 -7.27 -21.33 -3.52
N THR A 53 -8.44 -21.25 -4.14
CA THR A 53 -8.67 -20.48 -5.35
C THR A 53 -8.93 -19.02 -4.96
N VAL A 54 -8.28 -18.07 -5.65
CA VAL A 54 -8.31 -16.64 -5.31
C VAL A 54 -8.73 -15.84 -6.54
N ALA A 55 -9.60 -14.85 -6.35
CA ALA A 55 -9.98 -13.91 -7.39
C ALA A 55 -9.94 -12.46 -6.92
N PHE A 56 -9.73 -11.54 -7.88
CA PHE A 56 -9.71 -10.09 -7.66
C PHE A 56 -10.75 -9.41 -8.56
N VAL A 57 -11.39 -8.36 -8.03
CA VAL A 57 -12.29 -7.48 -8.77
C VAL A 57 -11.72 -6.09 -8.80
N TYR A 58 -11.36 -5.60 -9.98
CA TYR A 58 -10.68 -4.32 -10.21
C TYR A 58 -11.62 -3.27 -10.82
N ILE A 59 -11.50 -2.02 -10.33
CA ILE A 59 -12.25 -0.86 -10.85
C ILE A 59 -11.75 -0.40 -12.21
N GLY A 60 -10.45 -0.46 -12.43
CA GLY A 60 -9.77 -0.05 -13.66
C GLY A 60 -8.95 -1.19 -14.28
N PRO A 61 -8.20 -0.90 -15.34
CA PRO A 61 -7.29 -1.86 -15.95
C PRO A 61 -5.98 -1.95 -15.14
N PRO A 62 -5.31 -3.13 -15.07
CA PRO A 62 -3.97 -3.25 -14.47
C PRO A 62 -2.90 -2.35 -15.09
N GLY A 63 -3.21 -1.73 -16.22
CA GLY A 63 -2.33 -0.79 -16.92
C GLY A 63 -2.60 0.70 -16.61
N ASP A 64 -3.45 1.04 -15.64
CA ASP A 64 -3.77 2.42 -15.27
C ASP A 64 -2.54 3.23 -14.78
N GLY A 65 -1.56 2.55 -14.24
CA GLY A 65 -0.33 3.14 -13.70
C GLY A 65 -0.50 3.63 -12.26
N GLY A 66 -1.66 3.46 -11.64
CA GLY A 66 -2.00 3.90 -10.30
C GLY A 66 -2.58 2.78 -9.43
N TYR A 67 -3.85 2.93 -9.05
CA TYR A 67 -4.50 2.10 -8.04
C TYR A 67 -4.63 0.63 -8.44
N THR A 68 -5.25 0.37 -9.61
CA THR A 68 -5.41 -1.02 -10.09
C THR A 68 -4.08 -1.67 -10.42
N TYR A 69 -3.15 -0.92 -11.04
CA TYR A 69 -1.80 -1.39 -11.27
C TYR A 69 -1.16 -1.88 -9.95
N GLN A 70 -1.26 -1.10 -8.89
CA GLN A 70 -0.62 -1.43 -7.62
C GLN A 70 -1.29 -2.62 -6.91
N HIS A 71 -2.61 -2.76 -7.00
CA HIS A 71 -3.31 -3.97 -6.57
C HIS A 71 -2.86 -5.21 -7.34
N ASP A 72 -2.66 -5.08 -8.66
CA ASP A 72 -2.19 -6.18 -9.50
C ASP A 72 -0.73 -6.56 -9.18
N GLN A 73 0.14 -5.59 -8.88
CA GLN A 73 1.48 -5.88 -8.38
C GLN A 73 1.43 -6.67 -7.06
N GLY A 74 0.51 -6.32 -6.17
CA GLY A 74 0.25 -7.05 -4.92
C GLY A 74 -0.23 -8.49 -5.18
N ARG A 75 -1.13 -8.69 -6.15
CA ARG A 75 -1.59 -10.02 -6.58
C ARG A 75 -0.42 -10.86 -7.12
N LEU A 76 0.38 -10.29 -8.00
CA LEU A 76 1.54 -10.97 -8.58
C LEU A 76 2.60 -11.33 -7.50
N TYR A 77 2.80 -10.44 -6.53
CA TYR A 77 3.66 -10.73 -5.37
C TYR A 77 3.11 -11.92 -4.58
N MET A 78 1.82 -11.92 -4.24
CA MET A 78 1.16 -13.03 -3.53
C MET A 78 1.25 -14.35 -4.31
N GLU A 79 1.01 -14.33 -5.62
CA GLU A 79 1.14 -15.51 -6.47
C GLU A 79 2.53 -16.12 -6.40
N LYS A 80 3.54 -15.27 -6.46
CA LYS A 80 4.95 -15.68 -6.38
C LYS A 80 5.30 -16.29 -5.02
N GLU A 81 4.92 -15.62 -3.95
CA GLU A 81 5.28 -16.05 -2.58
C GLU A 81 4.56 -17.33 -2.16
N LEU A 82 3.28 -17.48 -2.52
CA LEU A 82 2.47 -18.66 -2.14
C LEU A 82 2.48 -19.76 -3.20
N GLY A 83 2.99 -19.49 -4.40
CA GLY A 83 2.98 -20.43 -5.52
C GLY A 83 1.55 -20.81 -5.94
N ILE A 84 0.61 -19.89 -5.89
CA ILE A 84 -0.77 -20.02 -6.36
C ILE A 84 -1.00 -19.12 -7.57
N LYS A 85 -2.12 -19.30 -8.26
CA LYS A 85 -2.59 -18.38 -9.29
C LYS A 85 -3.91 -17.77 -8.82
N ALA A 86 -4.12 -16.50 -9.15
CA ALA A 86 -5.34 -15.79 -8.86
C ALA A 86 -5.95 -15.25 -10.16
N ASP A 87 -7.25 -15.45 -10.32
CA ASP A 87 -8.01 -14.88 -11.40
C ASP A 87 -8.33 -13.40 -11.11
N PHE A 88 -8.64 -12.60 -12.13
CA PHE A 88 -9.13 -11.25 -11.93
C PHE A 88 -10.11 -10.83 -13.02
N VAL A 89 -10.97 -9.88 -12.68
CA VAL A 89 -11.86 -9.17 -13.60
C VAL A 89 -11.60 -7.69 -13.48
N GLU A 90 -11.29 -7.04 -14.60
CA GLU A 90 -10.96 -5.62 -14.67
C GLU A 90 -12.12 -4.77 -15.20
N ASN A 91 -12.05 -3.44 -14.99
CA ASN A 91 -13.03 -2.46 -15.47
C ASN A 91 -14.47 -2.78 -14.99
N VAL A 92 -14.60 -3.22 -13.76
CA VAL A 92 -15.90 -3.51 -13.15
C VAL A 92 -16.49 -2.22 -12.59
N PRO A 93 -17.66 -1.76 -13.08
CA PRO A 93 -18.25 -0.52 -12.59
C PRO A 93 -18.83 -0.70 -11.18
N GLU A 94 -18.85 0.35 -10.37
CA GLU A 94 -19.48 0.41 -9.05
C GLU A 94 -21.01 0.44 -9.15
N SER A 95 -21.57 -0.61 -9.67
CA SER A 95 -23.00 -0.78 -9.97
C SER A 95 -23.48 -2.21 -9.69
N ALA A 96 -24.73 -2.53 -10.05
CA ALA A 96 -25.27 -3.90 -9.94
C ALA A 96 -24.42 -4.94 -10.71
N ASP A 97 -23.64 -4.52 -11.71
CA ASP A 97 -22.69 -5.42 -12.38
C ASP A 97 -21.60 -5.92 -11.43
N ALA A 98 -21.15 -5.10 -10.46
CA ALA A 98 -20.20 -5.56 -9.44
C ALA A 98 -20.78 -6.72 -8.63
N GLU A 99 -22.05 -6.63 -8.16
CA GLU A 99 -22.68 -7.73 -7.42
C GLU A 99 -22.76 -9.02 -8.26
N ARG A 100 -23.10 -8.91 -9.55
CA ARG A 100 -23.15 -10.04 -10.46
C ARG A 100 -21.77 -10.70 -10.61
N ILE A 101 -20.72 -9.92 -10.88
CA ILE A 101 -19.35 -10.41 -11.07
C ILE A 101 -18.81 -11.04 -9.78
N ILE A 102 -19.00 -10.38 -8.63
CA ILE A 102 -18.59 -10.91 -7.32
C ILE A 102 -19.30 -12.24 -7.05
N THR A 103 -20.59 -12.35 -7.40
CA THR A 103 -21.37 -13.59 -7.27
C THR A 103 -20.80 -14.71 -8.15
N GLU A 104 -20.49 -14.43 -9.42
CA GLU A 104 -19.89 -15.39 -10.34
C GLU A 104 -18.55 -15.92 -9.82
N LEU A 105 -17.69 -15.03 -9.30
CA LEU A 105 -16.41 -15.41 -8.72
C LEU A 105 -16.58 -16.22 -7.42
N ALA A 106 -17.53 -15.86 -6.56
CA ALA A 106 -17.81 -16.59 -5.33
C ALA A 106 -18.30 -18.05 -5.55
N GLN A 107 -18.85 -18.37 -6.74
CA GLN A 107 -19.25 -19.74 -7.08
C GLN A 107 -18.07 -20.67 -7.33
N SER A 108 -16.88 -20.13 -7.64
CA SER A 108 -15.72 -20.92 -8.08
C SER A 108 -14.44 -20.64 -7.28
N HIS A 109 -14.46 -19.65 -6.39
CA HIS A 109 -13.28 -19.26 -5.61
C HIS A 109 -13.53 -19.32 -4.11
N ASP A 110 -12.47 -19.65 -3.37
CA ASP A 110 -12.48 -19.71 -1.91
C ASP A 110 -12.27 -18.33 -1.28
N ILE A 111 -11.58 -17.42 -2.01
CA ILE A 111 -11.25 -16.06 -1.56
C ILE A 111 -11.52 -15.07 -2.71
N VAL A 112 -12.25 -13.99 -2.41
CA VAL A 112 -12.50 -12.90 -3.36
C VAL A 112 -12.05 -11.57 -2.75
N PHE A 113 -11.11 -10.90 -3.42
CA PHE A 113 -10.69 -9.54 -3.13
C PHE A 113 -11.47 -8.56 -3.99
N THR A 114 -12.08 -7.55 -3.38
CA THR A 114 -12.78 -6.45 -4.08
C THR A 114 -12.07 -5.15 -3.76
N THR A 115 -11.63 -4.40 -4.78
CA THR A 115 -10.62 -3.37 -4.60
C THR A 115 -11.12 -1.92 -4.71
N SER A 116 -12.43 -1.67 -4.80
CA SER A 116 -12.97 -0.32 -4.86
C SER A 116 -13.98 -0.04 -3.77
N PHE A 117 -13.98 1.19 -3.24
CA PHE A 117 -14.88 1.62 -2.17
C PHE A 117 -16.36 1.33 -2.47
N GLY A 118 -16.82 1.61 -3.68
CA GLY A 118 -18.21 1.41 -4.08
C GLY A 118 -18.64 -0.07 -4.21
N TYR A 119 -17.72 -1.01 -4.08
CA TYR A 119 -18.08 -2.44 -4.03
C TYR A 119 -18.55 -2.92 -2.66
N MET A 120 -18.48 -2.07 -1.61
CA MET A 120 -18.71 -2.46 -0.23
C MET A 120 -20.05 -3.18 -0.02
N ASP A 121 -21.14 -2.55 -0.43
CA ASP A 121 -22.49 -3.10 -0.25
C ASP A 121 -22.75 -4.34 -1.13
N PHE A 122 -22.22 -4.34 -2.34
CA PHE A 122 -22.31 -5.50 -3.24
C PHE A 122 -21.54 -6.69 -2.68
N THR A 123 -20.33 -6.46 -2.14
CA THR A 123 -19.54 -7.51 -1.50
C THR A 123 -20.23 -8.07 -0.26
N LEU A 124 -20.81 -7.19 0.58
CA LEU A 124 -21.55 -7.61 1.78
C LEU A 124 -22.79 -8.46 1.41
N ASN A 125 -23.55 -8.04 0.39
CA ASN A 125 -24.70 -8.77 -0.09
C ASN A 125 -24.33 -10.18 -0.59
N VAL A 126 -23.22 -10.30 -1.32
CA VAL A 126 -22.72 -11.59 -1.81
C VAL A 126 -22.16 -12.44 -0.67
N ALA A 127 -21.43 -11.85 0.27
CA ALA A 127 -20.91 -12.55 1.44
C ALA A 127 -22.01 -13.26 2.24
N GLY A 128 -23.17 -12.62 2.39
CA GLY A 128 -24.34 -13.25 3.02
C GLY A 128 -24.91 -14.48 2.28
N LYS A 129 -24.66 -14.59 0.97
CA LYS A 129 -25.11 -15.71 0.14
C LYS A 129 -24.08 -16.85 0.07
N PHE A 130 -22.80 -16.59 0.35
CA PHE A 130 -21.69 -17.52 0.23
C PHE A 130 -20.87 -17.61 1.55
N PRO A 131 -21.40 -18.18 2.62
CA PRO A 131 -20.79 -18.16 3.95
C PRO A 131 -19.42 -18.86 4.04
N ASN A 132 -19.10 -19.76 3.13
CA ASN A 132 -17.82 -20.48 3.09
C ASN A 132 -16.72 -19.72 2.33
N VAL A 133 -17.07 -18.72 1.51
CA VAL A 133 -16.12 -17.89 0.77
C VAL A 133 -15.66 -16.76 1.68
N LYS A 134 -14.35 -16.42 1.63
CA LYS A 134 -13.80 -15.27 2.33
C LYS A 134 -13.72 -14.07 1.41
N PHE A 135 -14.28 -12.96 1.86
CA PHE A 135 -14.26 -11.70 1.13
C PHE A 135 -13.36 -10.71 1.84
N LEU A 136 -12.46 -10.10 1.08
CA LEU A 136 -11.56 -9.05 1.56
C LEU A 136 -11.79 -7.80 0.71
N HIS A 137 -12.35 -6.78 1.33
CA HIS A 137 -12.76 -5.57 0.65
C HIS A 137 -11.80 -4.43 0.97
N ALA A 138 -11.16 -3.85 -0.06
CA ALA A 138 -10.30 -2.69 0.10
C ALA A 138 -11.13 -1.45 0.39
N SER A 139 -10.67 -0.64 1.37
CA SER A 139 -11.40 0.53 1.81
C SER A 139 -12.72 0.11 2.53
N GLY A 140 -13.66 1.01 2.70
CA GLY A 140 -14.94 0.70 3.34
C GLY A 140 -14.84 0.42 4.85
N TYR A 141 -16.00 0.11 5.46
CA TYR A 141 -16.13 -0.06 6.91
C TYR A 141 -17.14 -1.13 7.33
N LYS A 142 -17.85 -1.76 6.37
CA LYS A 142 -18.82 -2.83 6.67
C LYS A 142 -18.12 -4.18 6.64
N THR A 143 -18.40 -4.99 7.65
CA THR A 143 -17.85 -6.35 7.79
C THR A 143 -18.96 -7.36 8.04
N ALA A 144 -18.65 -8.65 7.80
CA ALA A 144 -19.48 -9.80 8.17
C ALA A 144 -18.56 -10.91 8.69
N GLU A 145 -19.08 -12.03 9.16
CA GLU A 145 -18.29 -13.15 9.67
C GLU A 145 -17.25 -13.66 8.63
N ASN A 146 -17.61 -13.60 7.36
CA ASN A 146 -16.77 -14.03 6.23
C ASN A 146 -16.31 -12.87 5.32
N MET A 147 -16.51 -11.61 5.74
CA MET A 147 -16.05 -10.42 5.03
C MET A 147 -15.29 -9.50 5.97
N GLY A 148 -14.01 -9.25 5.68
CA GLY A 148 -13.20 -8.23 6.31
C GLY A 148 -12.91 -7.06 5.38
N THR A 149 -12.51 -5.93 5.96
CA THR A 149 -11.99 -4.80 5.17
C THR A 149 -10.49 -4.61 5.42
N TYR A 150 -9.79 -4.08 4.43
CA TYR A 150 -8.39 -3.72 4.56
C TYR A 150 -8.11 -2.40 3.85
N PHE A 151 -7.29 -1.58 4.47
CA PHE A 151 -6.81 -0.35 3.86
C PHE A 151 -5.53 0.13 4.56
N GLY A 152 -5.00 1.27 4.13
CA GLY A 152 -3.81 1.84 4.73
C GLY A 152 -3.99 3.29 5.17
N LYS A 153 -3.14 3.70 6.10
CA LYS A 153 -3.04 5.08 6.57
C LYS A 153 -2.27 5.94 5.55
N ASN A 154 -2.80 6.01 4.33
CA ASN A 154 -2.17 6.71 3.19
C ASN A 154 -1.92 8.20 3.49
N TYR A 155 -2.73 8.79 4.37
CA TYR A 155 -2.52 10.16 4.84
C TYR A 155 -1.14 10.40 5.48
N GLN A 156 -0.45 9.38 5.97
CA GLN A 156 0.92 9.48 6.45
C GLN A 156 1.89 9.87 5.32
N ALA A 157 1.78 9.21 4.17
CA ALA A 157 2.59 9.52 3.00
C ALA A 157 2.12 10.81 2.29
N SER A 158 0.81 11.11 2.33
CA SER A 158 0.28 12.38 1.84
C SER A 158 0.85 13.57 2.62
N TYR A 159 0.98 13.45 3.94
CA TYR A 159 1.64 14.47 4.78
C TYR A 159 3.11 14.68 4.37
N LEU A 160 3.86 13.61 4.15
CA LEU A 160 5.25 13.68 3.70
C LEU A 160 5.38 14.31 2.31
N SER A 161 4.48 13.97 1.38
CA SER A 161 4.40 14.60 0.06
C SER A 161 4.08 16.09 0.17
N GLY A 162 3.25 16.47 1.15
CA GLY A 162 2.97 17.87 1.49
C GLY A 162 4.22 18.62 1.94
N ILE A 163 5.08 18.03 2.77
CA ILE A 163 6.36 18.66 3.15
C ILE A 163 7.20 18.98 1.91
N VAL A 164 7.32 18.03 0.98
CA VAL A 164 8.05 18.28 -0.28
C VAL A 164 7.40 19.42 -1.05
N ALA A 165 6.09 19.39 -1.25
CA ALA A 165 5.35 20.41 -1.98
C ALA A 165 5.51 21.81 -1.37
N GLY A 166 5.40 21.92 -0.04
CA GLY A 166 5.57 23.19 0.69
C GLY A 166 6.97 23.78 0.58
N LYS A 167 8.00 22.94 0.41
CA LYS A 167 9.39 23.40 0.16
C LYS A 167 9.67 23.74 -1.30
N MET A 168 8.94 23.10 -2.24
CA MET A 168 9.20 23.26 -3.67
C MET A 168 8.36 24.32 -4.34
N THR A 169 7.25 24.75 -3.75
CA THR A 169 6.44 25.85 -4.28
C THR A 169 7.20 27.18 -4.23
N LYS A 170 6.98 28.03 -5.22
CA LYS A 170 7.58 29.36 -5.33
C LYS A 170 6.60 30.49 -5.02
N ASN A 171 5.29 30.20 -5.13
CA ASN A 171 4.24 31.19 -4.99
C ASN A 171 3.19 30.84 -3.93
N ASN A 172 3.40 29.75 -3.19
CA ASN A 172 2.52 29.25 -2.13
C ASN A 172 1.13 28.77 -2.64
N GLN A 173 0.97 28.56 -3.96
CA GLN A 173 -0.28 28.09 -4.55
C GLN A 173 -0.11 26.64 -5.01
N LEU A 174 -0.69 25.73 -4.26
CA LEU A 174 -0.73 24.31 -4.59
C LEU A 174 -2.09 23.95 -5.17
N GLY A 175 -2.12 22.89 -5.97
CA GLY A 175 -3.35 22.31 -6.49
C GLY A 175 -3.50 20.85 -6.09
N TYR A 176 -4.74 20.44 -5.89
CA TYR A 176 -5.09 19.04 -5.57
C TYR A 176 -6.21 18.58 -6.50
N VAL A 177 -5.92 17.56 -7.32
CA VAL A 177 -6.92 16.91 -8.16
C VAL A 177 -7.48 15.72 -7.37
N GLY A 178 -8.68 15.87 -6.84
CA GLY A 178 -9.34 14.86 -6.03
C GLY A 178 -10.37 14.08 -6.82
N ALA A 179 -10.48 12.76 -6.57
CA ALA A 179 -11.48 11.91 -7.21
C ALA A 179 -12.90 12.25 -6.70
N PHE A 180 -13.33 11.60 -5.64
CA PHE A 180 -14.64 11.84 -5.03
C PHE A 180 -14.50 12.59 -3.70
N PRO A 181 -15.48 13.41 -3.30
CA PRO A 181 -15.46 14.12 -2.02
C PRO A 181 -15.87 13.21 -0.84
N ILE A 182 -15.23 12.04 -0.74
CA ILE A 182 -15.40 11.08 0.36
C ILE A 182 -14.31 11.24 1.42
N SER A 183 -14.54 10.72 2.61
CA SER A 183 -13.61 10.82 3.73
C SER A 183 -12.19 10.47 3.37
N GLU A 184 -11.98 9.40 2.59
CA GLU A 184 -10.68 8.93 2.14
C GLU A 184 -9.89 10.02 1.40
N VAL A 185 -10.49 10.67 0.43
CA VAL A 185 -9.84 11.74 -0.35
C VAL A 185 -9.68 13.00 0.50
N ILE A 186 -10.65 13.28 1.37
CA ILE A 186 -10.63 14.46 2.26
C ILE A 186 -9.49 14.37 3.27
N TYR A 187 -9.32 13.24 3.98
CA TYR A 187 -8.23 13.17 4.96
C TYR A 187 -6.84 13.16 4.29
N ASN A 188 -6.71 12.64 3.07
CA ASN A 188 -5.45 12.71 2.32
C ASN A 188 -5.12 14.15 1.87
N LEU A 189 -6.11 14.89 1.34
CA LEU A 189 -5.98 16.31 1.02
C LEU A 189 -5.60 17.12 2.27
N ASN A 190 -6.26 16.87 3.40
CA ASN A 190 -5.98 17.54 4.66
C ASN A 190 -4.56 17.24 5.15
N ALA A 191 -4.13 15.99 5.11
CA ALA A 191 -2.78 15.58 5.50
C ALA A 191 -1.72 16.23 4.61
N PHE A 192 -1.92 16.24 3.30
CA PHE A 192 -1.06 16.95 2.35
C PHE A 192 -0.93 18.44 2.69
N THR A 193 -2.05 19.08 2.96
CA THR A 193 -2.09 20.51 3.34
C THR A 193 -1.35 20.76 4.64
N LEU A 194 -1.59 19.95 5.68
CA LEU A 194 -0.89 20.06 6.97
C LEU A 194 0.62 19.83 6.82
N GLY A 195 1.01 18.86 5.99
CA GLY A 195 2.41 18.62 5.67
C GLY A 195 3.08 19.82 4.99
N ALA A 196 2.42 20.42 4.01
CA ALA A 196 2.93 21.61 3.34
C ALA A 196 3.03 22.80 4.29
N GLN A 197 2.02 23.02 5.13
CA GLN A 197 1.97 24.13 6.10
C GLN A 197 2.95 23.94 7.27
N SER A 198 3.35 22.71 7.59
CA SER A 198 4.38 22.46 8.63
C SER A 198 5.74 23.07 8.31
N VAL A 199 6.00 23.34 7.03
CA VAL A 199 7.28 23.90 6.53
C VAL A 199 7.10 25.23 5.81
N ASN A 200 5.88 25.59 5.44
CA ASN A 200 5.51 26.83 4.77
C ASN A 200 4.08 27.23 5.14
N PRO A 201 3.88 27.98 6.24
CA PRO A 201 2.54 28.29 6.78
C PRO A 201 1.63 29.08 5.83
N ASP A 202 2.20 29.75 4.82
CA ASP A 202 1.46 30.61 3.88
C ASP A 202 0.85 29.81 2.70
N VAL A 203 1.13 28.51 2.61
CA VAL A 203 0.62 27.64 1.55
C VAL A 203 -0.91 27.61 1.54
N LYS A 204 -1.46 27.70 0.33
CA LYS A 204 -2.86 27.45 -0.01
C LYS A 204 -2.96 26.26 -0.96
N VAL A 205 -3.96 25.41 -0.76
CA VAL A 205 -4.23 24.24 -1.59
C VAL A 205 -5.60 24.39 -2.23
N ASN A 206 -5.64 24.59 -3.54
CA ASN A 206 -6.88 24.63 -4.31
C ASN A 206 -7.29 23.22 -4.71
N VAL A 207 -8.51 22.79 -4.40
CA VAL A 207 -9.03 21.47 -4.79
C VAL A 207 -10.00 21.55 -5.95
N VAL A 208 -9.88 20.60 -6.88
CA VAL A 208 -10.85 20.32 -7.94
C VAL A 208 -11.26 18.86 -7.86
N TRP A 209 -12.57 18.61 -7.76
CA TRP A 209 -13.14 17.27 -7.71
C TRP A 209 -13.55 16.82 -9.11
N THR A 210 -13.09 15.63 -9.52
CA THR A 210 -13.36 15.05 -10.85
C THR A 210 -14.62 14.19 -10.88
N ASN A 211 -15.05 13.67 -9.72
CA ASN A 211 -16.12 12.69 -9.57
C ASN A 211 -15.90 11.42 -10.39
N THR A 212 -14.64 11.01 -10.53
CA THR A 212 -14.22 9.74 -11.13
C THR A 212 -12.92 9.25 -10.48
N TRP A 213 -12.69 7.94 -10.46
CA TRP A 213 -11.41 7.37 -10.05
C TRP A 213 -10.40 7.38 -11.20
N TYR A 214 -10.86 7.07 -12.41
CA TYR A 214 -10.02 6.95 -13.60
C TYR A 214 -10.71 7.58 -14.82
N ASP A 215 -10.32 8.77 -15.17
CA ASP A 215 -10.64 9.44 -16.44
C ASP A 215 -9.51 10.42 -16.79
N PRO A 216 -8.50 9.97 -17.55
CA PRO A 216 -7.34 10.80 -17.88
C PRO A 216 -7.70 12.14 -18.53
N THR A 217 -8.83 12.23 -19.23
CA THR A 217 -9.29 13.48 -19.88
C THR A 217 -9.77 14.47 -18.83
N THR A 218 -10.66 14.04 -17.95
CA THR A 218 -11.22 14.87 -16.87
C THR A 218 -10.12 15.27 -15.87
N GLU A 219 -9.23 14.34 -15.48
CA GLU A 219 -8.10 14.61 -14.60
C GLU A 219 -7.15 15.66 -15.18
N ARG A 220 -6.81 15.55 -16.46
CA ARG A 220 -6.00 16.54 -17.17
C ARG A 220 -6.65 17.92 -17.18
N GLN A 221 -7.96 18.01 -17.45
CA GLN A 221 -8.70 19.28 -17.44
C GLN A 221 -8.69 19.91 -16.05
N ALA A 222 -8.89 19.13 -15.00
CA ALA A 222 -8.82 19.58 -13.61
C ALA A 222 -7.41 20.14 -13.30
N ALA A 223 -6.35 19.42 -13.67
CA ALA A 223 -4.97 19.86 -13.51
C ALA A 223 -4.70 21.19 -14.22
N ILE A 224 -5.11 21.32 -15.49
CA ILE A 224 -4.95 22.56 -16.26
C ILE A 224 -5.68 23.72 -15.59
N SER A 225 -6.90 23.49 -15.07
CA SER A 225 -7.67 24.55 -14.39
C SER A 225 -6.98 25.05 -13.11
N LEU A 226 -6.27 24.17 -12.38
CA LEU A 226 -5.49 24.55 -11.21
C LEU A 226 -4.22 25.32 -11.60
N LEU A 227 -3.53 24.88 -12.65
CA LEU A 227 -2.35 25.58 -13.19
C LEU A 227 -2.71 26.98 -13.71
N ASP A 228 -3.84 27.12 -14.39
CA ASP A 228 -4.32 28.41 -14.88
C ASP A 228 -4.72 29.38 -13.74
N LYS A 229 -5.06 28.84 -12.57
CA LYS A 229 -5.27 29.61 -11.32
C LYS A 229 -3.97 29.95 -10.59
N GLY A 230 -2.81 29.51 -11.10
CA GLY A 230 -1.50 29.85 -10.57
C GLY A 230 -0.88 28.78 -9.68
N ALA A 231 -1.43 27.59 -9.58
CA ALA A 231 -0.75 26.50 -8.89
C ALA A 231 0.57 26.15 -9.59
N ASP A 232 1.67 26.08 -8.84
CA ASP A 232 2.99 25.70 -9.34
C ASP A 232 3.43 24.31 -8.87
N VAL A 233 2.64 23.68 -8.00
CA VAL A 233 2.78 22.30 -7.57
C VAL A 233 1.41 21.64 -7.52
N LEU A 234 1.28 20.45 -8.09
CA LEU A 234 0.05 19.66 -8.03
C LEU A 234 0.27 18.34 -7.29
N LEU A 235 -0.76 17.87 -6.59
CA LEU A 235 -0.90 16.49 -6.18
C LEU A 235 -2.19 15.91 -6.75
N ALA A 236 -2.13 14.67 -7.22
CA ALA A 236 -3.31 13.94 -7.66
C ALA A 236 -3.69 12.88 -6.64
N TYR A 237 -4.99 12.75 -6.35
CA TYR A 237 -5.58 11.56 -5.76
C TYR A 237 -6.49 10.94 -6.81
N GLN A 238 -5.85 10.30 -7.78
CA GLN A 238 -6.41 9.80 -9.02
C GLN A 238 -5.61 8.58 -9.48
N ASP A 239 -6.24 7.72 -10.27
CA ASP A 239 -5.64 6.45 -10.70
C ASP A 239 -4.79 6.61 -11.97
N SER A 240 -4.86 7.75 -12.69
CA SER A 240 -4.07 7.97 -13.90
C SER A 240 -2.94 8.99 -13.71
N PRO A 241 -1.90 8.97 -14.55
CA PRO A 241 -0.80 9.93 -14.50
C PRO A 241 -1.12 11.29 -15.19
N ALA A 242 -2.35 11.53 -15.62
CA ALA A 242 -2.70 12.68 -16.46
C ALA A 242 -2.40 14.03 -15.80
N THR A 243 -2.59 14.13 -14.47
CA THR A 243 -2.25 15.32 -13.70
C THR A 243 -0.75 15.63 -13.75
N LEU A 244 0.11 14.62 -13.59
CA LEU A 244 1.56 14.78 -13.64
C LEU A 244 2.03 15.23 -15.02
N GLN A 245 1.47 14.63 -16.07
CA GLN A 245 1.79 14.98 -17.45
C GLN A 245 1.39 16.43 -17.77
N ALA A 246 0.19 16.85 -17.34
CA ALA A 246 -0.26 18.23 -17.53
C ALA A 246 0.62 19.24 -16.78
N ALA A 247 1.03 18.93 -15.55
CA ALA A 247 1.93 19.77 -14.77
C ALA A 247 3.31 19.88 -15.44
N ALA A 248 3.88 18.77 -15.89
CA ALA A 248 5.19 18.73 -16.55
C ALA A 248 5.21 19.58 -17.84
N GLU A 249 4.15 19.52 -18.66
CA GLU A 249 4.01 20.33 -19.87
C GLU A 249 3.98 21.85 -19.59
N ARG A 250 3.54 22.25 -18.40
CA ARG A 250 3.51 23.65 -17.95
C ARG A 250 4.71 24.02 -17.08
N GLY A 251 5.68 23.11 -16.88
CA GLY A 251 6.87 23.33 -16.05
C GLY A 251 6.59 23.38 -14.55
N ALA A 252 5.39 22.98 -14.11
CA ALA A 252 5.03 22.85 -12.71
C ALA A 252 5.49 21.50 -12.15
N PHE A 253 5.68 21.42 -10.84
CA PHE A 253 5.95 20.17 -10.17
C PHE A 253 4.67 19.38 -9.91
N ALA A 254 4.79 18.05 -9.83
CA ALA A 254 3.65 17.21 -9.44
C ALA A 254 4.07 15.94 -8.67
N GLY A 255 3.13 15.46 -7.87
CA GLY A 255 3.09 14.10 -7.32
C GLY A 255 1.79 13.41 -7.72
N GLY A 256 1.84 12.09 -7.82
CA GLY A 256 0.69 11.24 -8.08
C GLY A 256 0.13 10.62 -6.81
N ASN A 257 -0.42 9.43 -6.97
CA ASN A 257 -0.89 8.57 -5.89
C ASN A 257 -0.69 7.10 -6.27
N ASP A 258 -0.83 6.20 -5.31
CA ASP A 258 -0.92 4.76 -5.42
C ASP A 258 0.37 4.02 -5.80
N SER A 259 1.10 4.44 -6.83
CA SER A 259 2.31 3.80 -7.35
C SER A 259 3.45 4.79 -7.55
N ASP A 260 4.65 4.31 -7.85
CA ASP A 260 5.74 5.19 -8.33
C ASP A 260 5.43 5.73 -9.72
N MET A 261 4.98 6.98 -9.76
CA MET A 261 4.62 7.69 -10.99
C MET A 261 5.76 8.53 -11.57
N SER A 262 6.98 8.43 -11.06
CA SER A 262 8.14 9.25 -11.48
C SER A 262 8.40 9.24 -12.98
N LYS A 263 8.16 8.12 -13.65
CA LYS A 263 8.34 7.96 -15.11
C LYS A 263 7.47 8.85 -15.97
N TYR A 264 6.36 9.37 -15.43
CA TYR A 264 5.39 10.18 -16.18
C TYR A 264 5.70 11.68 -16.18
N ALA A 265 6.57 12.12 -15.25
CA ALA A 265 7.02 13.50 -15.16
C ALA A 265 8.48 13.57 -14.66
N PRO A 266 9.46 12.92 -15.30
CA PRO A 266 10.79 12.65 -14.73
C PRO A 266 11.54 13.91 -14.27
N ASP A 267 11.33 15.05 -14.94
CA ASP A 267 11.96 16.31 -14.61
C ASP A 267 11.17 17.19 -13.64
N ASN A 268 9.92 16.86 -13.40
CA ASN A 268 9.00 17.68 -12.60
C ASN A 268 8.29 16.87 -11.50
N TYR A 269 8.72 15.65 -11.30
CA TYR A 269 8.20 14.78 -10.24
C TYR A 269 8.74 15.19 -8.87
N LEU A 270 7.88 15.13 -7.86
CA LEU A 270 8.26 15.33 -6.46
C LEU A 270 8.48 14.01 -5.74
N THR A 271 7.43 13.41 -5.32
CA THR A 271 7.22 12.12 -4.69
C THR A 271 5.71 11.94 -4.52
N ASN A 272 5.26 10.77 -4.13
CA ASN A 272 3.85 10.54 -3.81
C ASN A 272 3.64 9.31 -2.92
N PRO A 273 2.44 9.16 -2.32
CA PRO A 273 2.04 7.95 -1.62
C PRO A 273 2.06 6.71 -2.52
N VAL A 274 2.50 5.58 -1.96
CA VAL A 274 2.53 4.28 -2.65
C VAL A 274 1.92 3.22 -1.75
N TRP A 275 1.11 2.34 -2.33
CA TRP A 275 0.58 1.16 -1.67
C TRP A 275 1.52 -0.04 -1.80
N ASN A 276 1.63 -0.82 -0.75
CA ASN A 276 2.34 -2.10 -0.76
C ASN A 276 1.39 -3.23 -0.31
N TRP A 277 0.49 -3.62 -1.20
CA TRP A 277 -0.55 -4.60 -0.93
C TRP A 277 -0.05 -6.04 -0.75
N GLY A 278 1.08 -6.37 -1.40
CA GLY A 278 1.57 -7.74 -1.50
C GLY A 278 1.70 -8.48 -0.17
N PRO A 279 2.42 -7.92 0.84
CA PRO A 279 2.56 -8.56 2.14
C PRO A 279 1.22 -8.81 2.84
N TYR A 280 0.26 -7.90 2.72
CA TYR A 280 -1.09 -8.10 3.26
C TYR A 280 -1.81 -9.26 2.57
N TYR A 281 -1.76 -9.33 1.24
CA TYR A 281 -2.40 -10.42 0.50
C TYR A 281 -1.82 -11.78 0.86
N VAL A 282 -0.48 -11.88 0.96
CA VAL A 282 0.18 -13.10 1.44
C VAL A 282 -0.32 -13.48 2.83
N LYS A 283 -0.31 -12.54 3.78
CA LYS A 283 -0.78 -12.77 5.15
C LYS A 283 -2.24 -13.23 5.19
N ALA A 284 -3.12 -12.57 4.44
CA ALA A 284 -4.54 -12.87 4.43
C ALA A 284 -4.85 -14.25 3.83
N VAL A 285 -4.25 -14.58 2.67
CA VAL A 285 -4.43 -15.88 2.02
C VAL A 285 -3.82 -17.00 2.86
N GLN A 286 -2.63 -16.78 3.44
CA GLN A 286 -2.01 -17.74 4.35
C GLN A 286 -2.89 -18.01 5.57
N ALA A 287 -3.50 -16.99 6.16
CA ALA A 287 -4.42 -17.16 7.29
C ALA A 287 -5.66 -17.99 6.92
N VAL A 288 -6.16 -17.87 5.68
CA VAL A 288 -7.24 -18.73 5.18
C VAL A 288 -6.75 -20.18 5.03
N MET A 289 -5.55 -20.39 4.48
CA MET A 289 -4.94 -21.72 4.34
C MET A 289 -4.75 -22.41 5.67
N ASP A 290 -4.35 -21.66 6.70
CA ASP A 290 -4.10 -22.17 8.05
C ASP A 290 -5.39 -22.28 8.90
N GLY A 291 -6.54 -21.87 8.37
CA GLY A 291 -7.82 -21.86 9.08
C GLY A 291 -7.88 -20.85 10.24
N THR A 292 -6.99 -19.87 10.26
CA THR A 292 -6.86 -18.85 11.32
C THR A 292 -7.46 -17.50 10.94
N TRP A 293 -7.89 -17.33 9.69
CA TRP A 293 -8.46 -16.08 9.21
C TRP A 293 -9.71 -15.69 9.99
N LYS A 294 -9.77 -14.42 10.35
CA LYS A 294 -10.93 -13.79 11.00
C LYS A 294 -11.24 -12.48 10.31
N SER A 295 -12.52 -12.16 10.27
CA SER A 295 -12.98 -10.85 9.81
C SER A 295 -12.44 -9.75 10.72
N GLU A 296 -11.83 -8.73 10.14
CA GLU A 296 -11.31 -7.55 10.82
C GLU A 296 -11.42 -6.33 9.90
N GLN A 297 -11.32 -5.13 10.50
CA GLN A 297 -11.04 -3.91 9.76
C GLN A 297 -9.53 -3.63 9.89
N TYR A 298 -8.74 -4.14 8.95
CA TYR A 298 -7.30 -3.94 8.96
C TYR A 298 -6.95 -2.54 8.44
N SER A 299 -6.12 -1.81 9.18
CA SER A 299 -5.60 -0.51 8.77
C SER A 299 -4.11 -0.40 9.07
N GLY A 300 -3.28 -0.73 8.08
CA GLY A 300 -1.82 -0.64 8.16
C GLY A 300 -1.29 0.74 7.81
N GLY A 301 -0.17 1.13 8.40
CA GLY A 301 0.53 2.38 8.10
C GLY A 301 1.92 2.15 7.53
N MET A 302 2.76 3.20 7.60
CA MET A 302 4.17 3.11 7.21
C MET A 302 4.96 2.15 8.10
N ALA A 303 4.62 2.08 9.40
CA ALA A 303 5.23 1.14 10.34
C ALA A 303 4.93 -0.33 10.00
N ASP A 304 3.78 -0.60 9.37
CA ASP A 304 3.36 -1.93 8.96
C ASP A 304 3.84 -2.29 7.54
N GLY A 305 4.47 -1.34 6.84
CA GLY A 305 4.88 -1.51 5.45
C GLY A 305 3.73 -1.57 4.44
N MET A 306 2.50 -1.18 4.82
CA MET A 306 1.35 -1.12 3.93
C MET A 306 1.36 0.14 3.06
N VAL A 307 1.92 1.22 3.58
CA VAL A 307 2.03 2.52 2.92
C VAL A 307 3.49 2.93 2.87
N GLU A 308 3.90 3.37 1.72
CA GLU A 308 5.26 3.84 1.45
C GLU A 308 5.24 5.22 0.77
N LEU A 309 6.40 5.84 0.70
CA LEU A 309 6.62 7.04 -0.11
C LEU A 309 7.46 6.65 -1.33
N ALA A 310 7.02 7.05 -2.51
CA ALA A 310 7.79 6.83 -3.74
C ALA A 310 9.16 7.51 -3.68
N PRO A 311 10.15 7.07 -4.48
CA PRO A 311 11.43 7.74 -4.57
C PRO A 311 11.29 9.24 -4.89
N PHE A 312 12.18 10.05 -4.34
CA PHE A 312 12.17 11.48 -4.63
C PHE A 312 12.57 11.78 -6.07
N GLY A 313 11.91 12.77 -6.67
CA GLY A 313 12.30 13.31 -7.95
C GLY A 313 13.73 13.89 -7.94
N ASN A 314 14.35 13.94 -9.12
CA ASN A 314 15.75 14.32 -9.30
C ASN A 314 16.09 15.77 -8.91
N LYS A 315 15.08 16.65 -8.88
CA LYS A 315 15.24 18.08 -8.51
C LYS A 315 14.98 18.38 -7.04
N ILE A 316 14.65 17.37 -6.23
CA ILE A 316 14.41 17.59 -4.79
C ILE A 316 15.74 17.76 -4.08
N PRO A 317 15.96 18.91 -3.39
CA PRO A 317 17.19 19.15 -2.65
C PRO A 317 17.41 18.14 -1.51
N ASP A 318 18.67 17.86 -1.19
CA ASP A 318 19.00 16.85 -0.18
C ASP A 318 18.59 17.23 1.24
N ASP A 319 18.55 18.52 1.56
CA ASP A 319 18.02 19.03 2.82
C ASP A 319 16.49 18.80 2.94
N VAL A 320 15.76 18.90 1.83
CA VAL A 320 14.32 18.55 1.78
C VAL A 320 14.13 17.07 1.94
N LYS A 321 14.91 16.24 1.24
CA LYS A 321 14.86 14.78 1.40
C LYS A 321 15.10 14.38 2.85
N LYS A 322 16.15 14.96 3.47
CA LYS A 322 16.45 14.68 4.88
C LYS A 322 15.31 15.09 5.81
N LEU A 323 14.68 16.24 5.59
CA LEU A 323 13.56 16.70 6.39
C LEU A 323 12.37 15.71 6.31
N VAL A 324 12.09 15.17 5.12
CA VAL A 324 11.02 14.18 4.91
C VAL A 324 11.36 12.84 5.57
N GLU A 325 12.60 12.37 5.44
CA GLU A 325 13.03 11.12 6.09
C GLU A 325 13.01 11.24 7.62
N ASP A 326 13.39 12.39 8.19
CA ASP A 326 13.27 12.65 9.62
C ASP A 326 11.79 12.64 10.08
N ALA A 327 10.88 13.22 9.29
CA ALA A 327 9.44 13.19 9.57
C ALA A 327 8.86 11.78 9.42
N LYS A 328 9.26 11.02 8.39
CA LYS A 328 8.90 9.62 8.17
C LYS A 328 9.30 8.74 9.36
N ALA A 329 10.53 8.91 9.86
CA ALA A 329 10.99 8.17 11.04
C ALA A 329 10.12 8.44 12.27
N LYS A 330 9.69 9.70 12.47
CA LYS A 330 8.79 10.10 13.56
C LYS A 330 7.37 9.53 13.39
N ILE A 331 6.87 9.43 12.15
CA ILE A 331 5.58 8.78 11.87
C ILE A 331 5.68 7.28 12.21
N ILE A 332 6.74 6.61 11.76
CA ILE A 332 6.96 5.18 12.00
C ILE A 332 7.11 4.88 13.51
N SER A 333 7.78 5.75 14.27
CA SER A 333 7.92 5.59 15.72
C SER A 333 6.68 5.99 16.52
N GLY A 334 5.67 6.64 15.90
CA GLY A 334 4.50 7.19 16.58
C GLY A 334 4.75 8.51 17.32
N GLU A 335 5.94 9.11 17.17
CA GLU A 335 6.24 10.45 17.73
C GLU A 335 5.43 11.54 17.01
N LEU A 336 5.24 11.41 15.69
CA LEU A 336 4.43 12.31 14.89
C LEU A 336 3.13 11.60 14.45
N GLU A 337 2.01 12.14 14.93
CA GLU A 337 0.69 11.79 14.44
C GLU A 337 0.15 12.95 13.60
N VAL A 338 -0.23 12.66 12.36
CA VAL A 338 -0.57 13.68 11.34
C VAL A 338 -1.68 14.61 11.81
N PHE A 339 -2.72 14.05 12.42
CA PHE A 339 -3.89 14.81 12.90
C PHE A 339 -3.79 15.12 14.39
N THR A 340 -2.68 15.74 14.80
CA THR A 340 -2.48 16.27 16.15
C THR A 340 -2.78 17.76 16.15
N GLY A 341 -3.65 18.21 17.07
CA GLY A 341 -4.06 19.62 17.19
C GLY A 341 -2.98 20.56 17.73
N PRO A 342 -3.20 21.87 17.53
CA PRO A 342 -4.48 22.47 17.14
C PRO A 342 -4.71 22.45 15.62
N ILE A 343 -5.88 21.98 15.16
CA ILE A 343 -6.26 22.01 13.76
C ILE A 343 -7.62 22.71 13.62
N SER A 344 -7.70 23.69 12.74
CA SER A 344 -8.95 24.36 12.39
C SER A 344 -9.39 23.95 10.98
N ASP A 345 -10.70 23.98 10.74
CA ASP A 345 -11.24 23.86 9.40
C ASP A 345 -11.05 25.14 8.57
N ASN A 346 -11.36 25.07 7.28
CA ASN A 346 -11.22 26.20 6.37
C ASN A 346 -12.27 27.30 6.58
N GLN A 347 -13.19 27.14 7.54
CA GLN A 347 -14.13 28.16 8.01
C GLN A 347 -13.63 28.81 9.31
N GLY A 348 -12.53 28.35 9.89
CA GLY A 348 -11.94 28.88 11.12
C GLY A 348 -12.41 28.20 12.40
N ASN A 349 -13.22 27.15 12.33
CA ASN A 349 -13.65 26.40 13.53
C ASN A 349 -12.56 25.43 13.96
N VAL A 350 -12.25 25.38 15.26
CA VAL A 350 -11.31 24.41 15.81
C VAL A 350 -11.94 23.01 15.76
N LYS A 351 -11.33 22.09 15.05
CA LYS A 351 -11.76 20.69 14.89
C LYS A 351 -10.96 19.75 15.79
N VAL A 352 -9.68 20.05 16.05
CA VAL A 352 -8.81 19.28 16.94
C VAL A 352 -8.16 20.27 17.91
N GLN A 353 -8.35 20.06 19.21
CA GLN A 353 -7.79 20.94 20.23
C GLN A 353 -6.28 20.73 20.36
N GLU A 354 -5.57 21.68 20.95
CA GLU A 354 -4.14 21.58 21.21
C GLU A 354 -3.81 20.29 21.98
N GLY A 355 -2.84 19.52 21.45
CA GLY A 355 -2.41 18.25 22.03
C GLY A 355 -3.37 17.06 21.86
N GLN A 356 -4.57 17.30 21.36
CA GLN A 356 -5.50 16.22 20.99
C GLN A 356 -5.00 15.53 19.72
N LYS A 357 -5.22 14.21 19.62
CA LYS A 357 -5.00 13.41 18.41
C LYS A 357 -6.33 12.82 17.96
N LEU A 358 -6.61 12.84 16.67
CA LEU A 358 -7.77 12.13 16.14
C LEU A 358 -7.54 10.62 16.22
N THR A 359 -8.58 9.91 16.62
CA THR A 359 -8.65 8.45 16.52
C THR A 359 -8.77 8.03 15.05
N LEU A 360 -8.47 6.76 14.73
CA LEU A 360 -8.66 6.24 13.38
C LEU A 360 -10.12 6.40 12.91
N GLU A 361 -11.10 6.18 13.79
CA GLU A 361 -12.52 6.33 13.47
C GLU A 361 -12.84 7.77 13.07
N GLU A 362 -12.34 8.76 13.82
CA GLU A 362 -12.52 10.18 13.50
C GLU A 362 -11.85 10.56 12.17
N VAL A 363 -10.68 9.98 11.85
CA VAL A 363 -10.04 10.19 10.55
C VAL A 363 -10.88 9.58 9.45
N LEU A 364 -11.32 8.33 9.58
CA LEU A 364 -12.15 7.65 8.58
C LEU A 364 -13.54 8.28 8.41
N GLY A 365 -14.02 9.01 9.40
CA GLY A 365 -15.27 9.79 9.34
C GLY A 365 -15.09 11.25 8.91
N MET A 366 -13.89 11.67 8.51
CA MET A 366 -13.59 13.07 8.22
C MET A 366 -14.41 13.63 7.06
N ASN A 367 -15.09 14.74 7.28
CA ASN A 367 -15.99 15.39 6.31
C ASN A 367 -15.82 16.92 6.31
N TRP A 368 -14.63 17.41 6.61
CA TRP A 368 -14.30 18.83 6.68
C TRP A 368 -12.89 19.05 6.10
N LEU A 369 -12.61 20.26 5.60
CA LEU A 369 -11.35 20.65 5.02
C LEU A 369 -10.54 21.47 6.03
N VAL A 370 -9.23 21.25 6.13
CA VAL A 370 -8.35 22.03 7.02
C VAL A 370 -8.17 23.46 6.51
N LYS A 371 -7.84 24.35 7.43
CA LYS A 371 -7.43 25.73 7.11
C LYS A 371 -6.30 25.71 6.11
N GLY A 372 -6.44 26.51 5.04
CA GLY A 372 -5.51 26.58 3.91
C GLY A 372 -5.98 25.80 2.69
N VAL A 373 -6.95 24.91 2.80
CA VAL A 373 -7.65 24.35 1.64
C VAL A 373 -8.66 25.37 1.12
N GLU A 374 -8.53 25.71 -0.15
CA GLU A 374 -9.46 26.58 -0.90
C GLU A 374 -10.37 25.72 -1.77
N GLY A 375 -11.65 25.72 -1.46
CA GLY A 375 -12.68 24.90 -2.10
C GLY A 375 -13.75 24.46 -1.10
N THR A 376 -14.69 23.67 -1.60
CA THR A 376 -15.79 23.12 -0.81
C THR A 376 -15.90 21.62 -1.03
N ILE A 377 -16.51 20.92 -0.08
CA ILE A 377 -16.96 19.54 -0.26
C ILE A 377 -18.34 19.63 -0.94
N PRO A 378 -18.50 19.15 -2.19
CA PRO A 378 -19.80 19.08 -2.85
C PRO A 378 -20.78 18.24 -2.02
N GLN A 379 -22.05 18.63 -2.00
CA GLN A 379 -23.13 17.91 -1.30
C GLN A 379 -23.75 16.83 -2.18
#